data_76a72fad55e7b43a7db7969e230c0ee4
#
_entry.id   76a72fad55e7b43a7db7969e230c0ee4
#
_cell.length_a   1.000
_cell.length_b   1.000
_cell.length_c   1.000
_cell.angle_alpha   90.00
_cell.angle_beta   90.00
_cell.angle_gamma   90.00
#
_symmetry.space_group_name_H-M   'P 1'
#
loop_
_entity.id
_entity.type
_entity.pdbx_description
1 polymer ?
#
loop_
_entity_poly.entity_id
_entity_poly.type
_entity_poly.pdbx_seq_one_letter_code
_entity_poly.pdbx_strand_id
1 'polypeptide(L)'
;SALFKGRYKLSRNMPPHGDGVWRLYDIQQDPGETLDLAADKPELLAQLMDDYRDYARDYGVQEMPEGYDSVKQIFINTAGVYIDAYGRVMLAAGMLLLLALVWLVWRIRRKS
;
A
#
# COMPACT_ATOMS: atom_id res chain seq x y z
N SER A 1 4.90 -11.44 1.27
CA SER A 1 6.26 -12.00 1.32
C SER A 1 6.21 -13.52 1.35
N ALA A 2 7.15 -14.18 0.67
CA ALA A 2 7.28 -15.64 0.72
C ALA A 2 8.73 -16.07 0.54
N LEU A 3 9.09 -17.21 1.17
CA LEU A 3 10.35 -17.91 0.98
C LEU A 3 10.06 -19.40 0.72
N PHE A 4 10.69 -19.94 -0.32
CA PHE A 4 10.61 -21.36 -0.66
C PHE A 4 11.92 -22.05 -0.31
N LYS A 5 11.86 -23.15 0.45
CA LYS A 5 13.01 -23.98 0.80
C LYS A 5 12.65 -25.47 0.74
N GLY A 6 13.10 -26.14 -0.31
CA GLY A 6 12.71 -27.51 -0.58
C GLY A 6 11.19 -27.64 -0.77
N ARG A 7 10.54 -28.48 0.06
CA ARG A 7 9.10 -28.70 0.04
C ARG A 7 8.29 -27.69 0.86
N TYR A 8 8.96 -26.83 1.61
CA TYR A 8 8.29 -25.90 2.51
C TYR A 8 8.24 -24.50 1.93
N LYS A 9 7.13 -23.82 2.23
CA LYS A 9 6.90 -22.42 1.93
C LYS A 9 6.58 -21.67 3.21
N LEU A 10 7.39 -20.68 3.53
CA LEU A 10 7.09 -19.66 4.51
C LEU A 10 6.39 -18.52 3.80
N SER A 11 5.24 -18.05 4.27
CA SER A 11 4.54 -16.93 3.65
C SER A 11 3.86 -16.01 4.65
N ARG A 12 3.75 -14.72 4.27
CA ARG A 12 3.05 -13.68 5.02
C ARG A 12 2.33 -12.76 4.05
N ASN A 13 1.03 -12.62 4.21
CA ASN A 13 0.21 -11.69 3.47
C ASN A 13 -0.15 -10.51 4.38
N MET A 14 0.18 -9.29 3.94
CA MET A 14 -0.12 -8.07 4.67
C MET A 14 -1.57 -7.60 4.39
N PRO A 15 -2.18 -6.81 5.29
CA PRO A 15 -3.46 -6.17 5.01
C PRO A 15 -3.45 -5.37 3.70
N PRO A 16 -4.57 -5.30 2.97
CA PRO A 16 -5.90 -5.82 3.29
C PRO A 16 -6.11 -7.30 2.92
N HIS A 17 -5.11 -7.97 2.33
CA HIS A 17 -5.24 -9.33 1.79
C HIS A 17 -4.88 -10.44 2.78
N GLY A 18 -4.39 -10.08 3.95
CA GLY A 18 -4.02 -11.00 5.04
C GLY A 18 -3.91 -10.28 6.37
N ASP A 19 -3.50 -11.02 7.39
CA ASP A 19 -3.38 -10.55 8.78
C ASP A 19 -1.94 -10.20 9.21
N GLY A 20 -0.97 -10.35 8.30
CA GLY A 20 0.44 -10.10 8.59
C GLY A 20 1.14 -11.21 9.38
N VAL A 21 0.48 -12.34 9.59
CA VAL A 21 1.06 -13.47 10.33
C VAL A 21 1.84 -14.39 9.40
N TRP A 22 3.02 -14.83 9.86
CA TRP A 22 3.82 -15.81 9.15
C TRP A 22 3.21 -17.20 9.29
N ARG A 23 3.09 -17.90 8.16
CA ARG A 23 2.56 -19.26 8.04
C ARG A 23 3.54 -20.17 7.33
N LEU A 24 3.50 -21.45 7.69
CA LEU A 24 4.37 -22.49 7.15
C LEU A 24 3.53 -23.56 6.45
N TYR A 25 3.84 -23.83 5.20
CA TYR A 25 3.12 -24.84 4.41
C TYR A 25 4.06 -25.88 3.81
N ASP A 26 3.56 -27.10 3.66
CA ASP A 26 4.21 -28.17 2.91
C ASP A 26 3.59 -28.26 1.52
N ILE A 27 4.13 -27.52 0.56
CA ILE A 27 3.56 -27.37 -0.78
C ILE A 27 3.62 -28.65 -1.64
N GLN A 28 4.32 -29.69 -1.21
CA GLN A 28 4.29 -31.00 -1.88
C GLN A 28 3.11 -31.86 -1.42
N GLN A 29 2.78 -31.84 -0.14
CA GLN A 29 1.65 -32.59 0.43
C GLN A 29 0.35 -31.81 0.41
N ASP A 30 0.44 -30.48 0.52
CA ASP A 30 -0.69 -29.56 0.52
C ASP A 30 -0.44 -28.41 -0.47
N PRO A 31 -0.59 -28.66 -1.79
CA PRO A 31 -0.43 -27.62 -2.80
C PRO A 31 -1.42 -26.45 -2.68
N GLY A 32 -2.53 -26.69 -1.97
CA GLY A 32 -3.57 -25.67 -1.72
C GLY A 32 -3.29 -24.77 -0.54
N GLU A 33 -2.20 -25.03 0.23
CA GLU A 33 -1.83 -24.21 1.40
C GLU A 33 -2.98 -24.10 2.42
N THR A 34 -3.67 -25.21 2.67
CA THR A 34 -4.84 -25.27 3.54
C THR A 34 -4.48 -25.54 4.99
N LEU A 35 -3.32 -26.17 5.24
CA LEU A 35 -2.86 -26.55 6.56
C LEU A 35 -1.60 -25.77 6.95
N ASP A 36 -1.76 -24.84 7.89
CA ASP A 36 -0.63 -24.11 8.47
C ASP A 36 0.11 -24.99 9.49
N LEU A 37 1.38 -25.26 9.23
CA LEU A 37 2.27 -26.09 10.06
C LEU A 37 3.09 -25.26 11.07
N ALA A 38 2.86 -23.97 11.19
CA ALA A 38 3.67 -23.09 12.05
C ALA A 38 3.65 -23.54 13.53
N ALA A 39 2.50 -23.95 14.03
CA ALA A 39 2.36 -24.46 15.40
C ALA A 39 2.95 -25.88 15.58
N ASP A 40 2.87 -26.73 14.55
CA ASP A 40 3.33 -28.11 14.61
C ASP A 40 4.87 -28.22 14.43
N LYS A 41 5.47 -27.25 13.75
CA LYS A 41 6.90 -27.24 13.39
C LYS A 41 7.58 -25.90 13.75
N PRO A 42 7.58 -25.50 15.04
CA PRO A 42 8.07 -24.18 15.44
C PRO A 42 9.57 -23.99 15.16
N GLU A 43 10.39 -25.05 15.26
CA GLU A 43 11.83 -24.99 14.97
C GLU A 43 12.08 -24.73 13.48
N LEU A 44 11.32 -25.39 12.61
CA LEU A 44 11.43 -25.20 11.16
C LEU A 44 10.94 -23.81 10.76
N LEU A 45 9.87 -23.32 11.39
CA LEU A 45 9.40 -21.96 11.20
C LEU A 45 10.49 -20.95 11.56
N ALA A 46 11.12 -21.10 12.72
CA ALA A 46 12.20 -20.23 13.17
C ALA A 46 13.38 -20.24 12.19
N GLN A 47 13.80 -21.42 11.73
CA GLN A 47 14.88 -21.56 10.76
C GLN A 47 14.56 -20.85 9.43
N LEU A 48 13.35 -21.02 8.89
CA LEU A 48 12.95 -20.37 7.63
C LEU A 48 12.80 -18.86 7.81
N MET A 49 12.41 -18.39 8.98
CA MET A 49 12.39 -16.96 9.28
C MET A 49 13.78 -16.35 9.36
N ASP A 50 14.77 -17.08 9.88
CA ASP A 50 16.19 -16.66 9.87
C ASP A 50 16.71 -16.60 8.43
N ASP A 51 16.47 -17.64 7.63
CA ASP A 51 16.82 -17.67 6.20
C ASP A 51 16.18 -16.49 5.44
N TYR A 52 14.91 -16.16 5.74
CA TYR A 52 14.23 -15.00 5.13
C TYR A 52 14.88 -13.68 5.55
N ARG A 53 15.25 -13.52 6.82
CA ARG A 53 15.93 -12.30 7.30
C ARG A 53 17.28 -12.11 6.64
N ASP A 54 18.05 -13.20 6.48
CA ASP A 54 19.34 -13.15 5.78
C ASP A 54 19.16 -12.79 4.32
N TYR A 55 18.21 -13.41 3.63
CA TYR A 55 17.86 -13.07 2.26
C TYR A 55 17.42 -11.60 2.14
N ALA A 56 16.54 -11.14 3.03
CA ALA A 56 16.04 -9.76 3.01
C ALA A 56 17.17 -8.74 3.20
N ARG A 57 18.13 -9.03 4.09
CA ARG A 57 19.31 -8.19 4.32
C ARG A 57 20.21 -8.16 3.09
N ASP A 58 20.53 -9.33 2.52
CA ASP A 58 21.51 -9.47 1.44
C ASP A 58 21.01 -8.86 0.11
N TYR A 59 19.70 -8.91 -0.11
CA TYR A 59 19.06 -8.38 -1.33
C TYR A 59 18.32 -7.05 -1.13
N GLY A 60 18.41 -6.45 0.06
CA GLY A 60 17.81 -5.14 0.33
C GLY A 60 16.29 -5.14 0.26
N VAL A 61 15.63 -6.26 0.65
CA VAL A 61 14.17 -6.34 0.69
C VAL A 61 13.65 -5.39 1.74
N GLN A 62 12.86 -4.40 1.31
CA GLN A 62 12.21 -3.46 2.23
C GLN A 62 10.86 -4.04 2.67
N GLU A 63 10.67 -4.11 3.97
CA GLU A 63 9.35 -4.43 4.52
C GLU A 63 8.43 -3.23 4.42
N MET A 64 7.14 -3.49 4.19
CA MET A 64 6.15 -2.43 4.23
C MET A 64 6.04 -1.87 5.65
N PRO A 65 5.95 -0.54 5.81
CA PRO A 65 5.72 0.08 7.12
C PRO A 65 4.48 -0.49 7.80
N GLU A 66 4.52 -0.54 9.12
CA GLU A 66 3.38 -0.96 9.92
C GLU A 66 2.16 -0.06 9.63
N GLY A 67 1.00 -0.65 9.39
CA GLY A 67 -0.22 0.08 9.02
C GLY A 67 -0.25 0.58 7.56
N TYR A 68 0.66 0.13 6.69
CA TYR A 68 0.64 0.49 5.28
C TYR A 68 -0.64 -0.03 4.60
N ASP A 69 -1.39 0.92 4.04
CA ASP A 69 -2.58 0.66 3.23
C ASP A 69 -2.29 1.02 1.77
N SER A 70 -2.16 -0.01 0.92
CA SER A 70 -1.85 0.16 -0.50
C SER A 70 -2.94 0.91 -1.26
N VAL A 71 -4.21 0.74 -0.90
CA VAL A 71 -5.34 1.41 -1.54
C VAL A 71 -5.32 2.90 -1.22
N LYS A 72 -5.09 3.23 0.06
CA LYS A 72 -4.94 4.62 0.50
C LYS A 72 -3.74 5.29 -0.18
N GLN A 73 -2.62 4.60 -0.30
CA GLN A 73 -1.42 5.14 -0.95
C GLN A 73 -1.64 5.38 -2.45
N ILE A 74 -2.32 4.48 -3.14
CA ILE A 74 -2.70 4.67 -4.55
C ILE A 74 -3.59 5.91 -4.69
N PHE A 75 -4.58 6.07 -3.81
CA PHE A 75 -5.46 7.24 -3.82
C PHE A 75 -4.68 8.55 -3.62
N ILE A 76 -3.77 8.60 -2.62
CA ILE A 76 -2.92 9.78 -2.35
C ILE A 76 -2.04 10.09 -3.55
N ASN A 77 -1.37 9.10 -4.12
CA ASN A 77 -0.50 9.28 -5.28
C ASN A 77 -1.29 9.78 -6.50
N THR A 78 -2.47 9.21 -6.74
CA THR A 78 -3.35 9.63 -7.84
C THR A 78 -3.83 11.06 -7.65
N ALA A 79 -4.29 11.42 -6.44
CA ALA A 79 -4.68 12.79 -6.12
C ALA A 79 -3.51 13.78 -6.31
N GLY A 80 -2.29 13.41 -5.91
CA GLY A 80 -1.08 14.19 -6.12
C GLY A 80 -0.83 14.49 -7.60
N VAL A 81 -0.92 13.49 -8.46
CA VAL A 81 -0.77 13.65 -9.92
C VAL A 81 -1.79 14.64 -10.50
N TYR A 82 -3.05 14.55 -10.07
CA TYR A 82 -4.10 15.47 -10.52
C TYR A 82 -3.88 16.90 -10.01
N ILE A 83 -3.46 17.06 -8.75
CA ILE A 83 -3.15 18.37 -8.17
C ILE A 83 -1.98 19.02 -8.92
N ASP A 84 -0.92 18.29 -9.19
CA ASP A 84 0.24 18.80 -9.91
C ASP A 84 -0.09 19.18 -11.37
N ALA A 85 -0.90 18.35 -12.04
CA ALA A 85 -1.28 18.58 -13.44
C ALA A 85 -2.28 19.73 -13.61
N TYR A 86 -3.27 19.84 -12.75
CA TYR A 86 -4.42 20.74 -12.95
C TYR A 86 -4.57 21.82 -11.88
N GLY A 87 -3.84 21.75 -10.76
CA GLY A 87 -4.00 22.67 -9.63
C GLY A 87 -3.84 24.13 -10.03
N ARG A 88 -2.86 24.45 -10.86
CA ARG A 88 -2.63 25.82 -11.36
C ARG A 88 -3.79 26.33 -12.21
N VAL A 89 -4.35 25.46 -13.05
CA VAL A 89 -5.49 25.81 -13.92
C VAL A 89 -6.75 26.03 -13.09
N MET A 90 -6.99 25.18 -12.09
CA MET A 90 -8.14 25.32 -11.18
C MET A 90 -8.04 26.60 -10.34
N LEU A 91 -6.85 26.92 -9.83
CA LEU A 91 -6.62 28.19 -9.10
C LEU A 91 -6.87 29.41 -9.99
N ALA A 92 -6.37 29.39 -11.23
CA ALA A 92 -6.60 30.49 -12.17
C ALA A 92 -8.10 30.64 -12.52
N ALA A 93 -8.80 29.56 -12.77
CA ALA A 93 -10.23 29.56 -13.04
C ALA A 93 -11.04 30.06 -11.83
N GLY A 94 -10.68 29.63 -10.63
CA GLY A 94 -11.30 30.12 -9.38
C GLY A 94 -11.11 31.61 -9.17
N MET A 95 -9.89 32.12 -9.43
CA MET A 95 -9.58 33.55 -9.35
C MET A 95 -10.42 34.36 -10.36
N LEU A 96 -10.53 33.88 -11.59
CA LEU A 96 -11.33 34.55 -12.60
C LEU A 96 -12.83 34.60 -12.23
N LEU A 97 -13.36 33.54 -11.65
CA LEU A 97 -14.74 33.51 -11.15
C LEU A 97 -14.95 34.51 -10.00
N LEU A 98 -14.02 34.60 -9.07
CA LEU A 98 -14.08 35.59 -7.99
C LEU A 98 -14.05 37.01 -8.51
N LEU A 99 -13.16 37.33 -9.45
CA LEU A 99 -13.08 38.64 -10.08
C LEU A 99 -14.38 38.98 -10.82
N ALA A 100 -14.96 38.01 -11.53
CA ALA A 100 -16.25 38.20 -12.21
C ALA A 100 -17.39 38.47 -11.21
N LEU A 101 -17.44 37.79 -10.08
CA LEU A 101 -18.42 38.03 -9.03
C LEU A 101 -18.25 39.43 -8.39
N VAL A 102 -17.02 39.81 -8.08
CA VAL A 102 -16.73 41.16 -7.53
C VAL A 102 -17.14 42.23 -8.53
N TRP A 103 -16.82 42.06 -9.81
CA TRP A 103 -17.22 42.98 -10.87
C TRP A 103 -18.74 43.07 -11.00
N LEU A 104 -19.44 41.93 -10.92
CA LEU A 104 -20.92 41.90 -11.01
C LEU A 104 -21.55 42.64 -9.82
N VAL A 105 -21.07 42.42 -8.59
CA VAL A 105 -21.54 43.12 -7.39
C VAL A 105 -21.29 44.62 -7.51
N TRP A 106 -20.11 45.01 -7.97
CA TRP A 106 -19.76 46.42 -8.17
C TRP A 106 -20.68 47.08 -9.25
N ARG A 107 -20.93 46.36 -10.35
CA ARG A 107 -21.82 46.81 -11.43
C ARG A 107 -23.23 47.02 -10.94
N ILE A 108 -23.78 46.13 -10.11
CA ILE A 108 -25.11 46.23 -9.52
C ILE A 108 -25.19 47.44 -8.59
N ARG A 109 -24.22 47.61 -7.69
CA ARG A 109 -24.17 48.74 -6.75
C ARG A 109 -24.05 50.09 -7.43
N ARG A 110 -23.43 50.14 -8.60
CA ARG A 110 -23.27 51.38 -9.38
C ARG A 110 -24.53 51.81 -10.15
N LYS A 111 -25.48 50.87 -10.32
CA LYS A 111 -26.78 51.15 -10.96
C LYS A 111 -27.90 51.44 -9.98
N SER A 112 -27.68 51.21 -8.70
CA SER A 112 -28.58 51.51 -7.59
C SER A 112 -28.20 52.88 -7.00
#